data_c119f8099b7bea9197c80a06c7554535
#
_entry.id   c119f8099b7bea9197c80a06c7554535
#
_cell.length_a   1.000
_cell.length_b   1.000
_cell.length_c   1.000
_cell.angle_alpha   90.00
_cell.angle_beta   90.00
_cell.angle_gamma   90.00
#
_symmetry.space_group_name_H-M   'P 1'
#
loop_
_entity.id
_entity.type
_entity.pdbx_description
1 polymer ?
#
loop_
_entity_poly.entity_id
_entity_poly.type
_entity_poly.pdbx_seq_one_letter_code
_entity_poly.pdbx_strand_id
1 'polypeptide(L)'
;MDKLMSQKEVKRAQVLDLLKENKISQQEASKRMGVSTRQVRRLAKRYLAEGLSGLVSKKRGRASNRRLDETVRATAIELIGTHYRDFGPTLANEKLAERHDIQLSIESTRQLMIKAGYWRSRKGGAVCAHPMRERRARFGEMIQIDGSPHDWFEGRGDYCTLLVFIDDATGRLTQLHFAPAETTLGYMRVLHGHILAHGLPAALYSDKHSVFRINAKDADPEAETQFSRAAQELGIECIHAHSPQAKGRVERANQTLQDRLVREMRLAGINDRDSANAWLPGYIEDYNRRFAVESKDPSDAHLAYPGTPNELIRTLSVQVTRTLVKLLAIRLSWQTTPAKSLVISKNLSCQYENQLLQIATTGTGLGLRGAKVTVHEHFDGKKELLWQKRKLSYSMMDKPLRQSPVADSKTVNTRVDKALARRNTGHKPAPDHPWRNMPVGKSAHDGQRATL
;
A
#
# COMPACT_ATOMS: atom_id res chain seq x y z
N MET A 1 -44.17 1.65 38.37
CA MET A 1 -43.42 1.01 37.26
C MET A 1 -42.79 -0.27 37.82
N ASP A 2 -43.25 -1.40 37.36
CA ASP A 2 -42.70 -2.68 37.75
C ASP A 2 -41.27 -2.80 37.25
N LYS A 3 -40.32 -2.94 38.17
CA LYS A 3 -38.91 -3.09 37.85
C LYS A 3 -38.69 -4.49 37.32
N LEU A 4 -38.44 -4.62 36.00
CA LEU A 4 -38.06 -5.89 35.37
C LEU A 4 -36.90 -6.55 36.12
N MET A 5 -37.05 -7.83 36.46
CA MET A 5 -35.99 -8.63 37.11
C MET A 5 -35.09 -9.32 36.11
N SER A 6 -33.80 -9.38 36.38
CA SER A 6 -32.85 -10.18 35.61
C SER A 6 -32.98 -11.65 35.96
N GLN A 7 -32.60 -12.58 35.07
CA GLN A 7 -32.56 -14.03 35.34
C GLN A 7 -31.80 -14.38 36.64
N LYS A 8 -30.73 -13.61 36.94
CA LYS A 8 -29.96 -13.79 38.18
C LYS A 8 -30.76 -13.41 39.43
N GLU A 9 -31.63 -12.40 39.36
CA GLU A 9 -32.49 -11.96 40.45
C GLU A 9 -33.63 -12.94 40.63
N VAL A 10 -34.21 -13.47 39.55
CA VAL A 10 -35.25 -14.52 39.59
C VAL A 10 -34.69 -15.82 40.22
N LYS A 11 -33.49 -16.28 39.78
CA LYS A 11 -32.84 -17.44 40.41
C LYS A 11 -32.56 -17.25 41.91
N ARG A 12 -32.20 -16.01 42.30
CA ARG A 12 -32.03 -15.68 43.73
C ARG A 12 -33.33 -15.77 44.53
N ALA A 13 -34.44 -15.29 43.95
CA ALA A 13 -35.76 -15.41 44.58
C ALA A 13 -36.10 -16.87 44.81
N GLN A 14 -35.99 -17.71 43.78
CA GLN A 14 -36.27 -19.16 43.89
C GLN A 14 -35.45 -19.85 45.00
N VAL A 15 -34.14 -19.52 45.09
CA VAL A 15 -33.28 -20.11 46.14
C VAL A 15 -33.65 -19.57 47.52
N LEU A 16 -34.07 -18.32 47.64
CA LEU A 16 -34.50 -17.74 48.92
C LEU A 16 -35.89 -18.27 49.37
N ASP A 17 -36.79 -18.63 48.46
CA ASP A 17 -38.03 -19.31 48.77
C ASP A 17 -37.77 -20.69 49.40
N LEU A 18 -36.87 -21.49 48.80
CA LEU A 18 -36.43 -22.77 49.35
C LEU A 18 -35.79 -22.62 50.76
N LEU A 19 -35.03 -21.54 50.97
CA LEU A 19 -34.44 -21.23 52.28
C LEU A 19 -35.47 -20.81 53.24
N LYS A 20 -36.52 -20.04 52.91
CA LYS A 20 -37.65 -19.63 53.73
C LYS A 20 -38.48 -20.83 54.16
N GLU A 21 -38.63 -21.80 53.26
CA GLU A 21 -39.38 -23.06 53.55
C GLU A 21 -38.51 -24.08 54.28
N ASN A 22 -37.32 -23.72 54.77
CA ASN A 22 -36.34 -24.58 55.42
C ASN A 22 -35.95 -25.84 54.63
N LYS A 23 -36.12 -25.81 53.29
CA LYS A 23 -35.75 -26.93 52.40
C LYS A 23 -34.25 -27.00 52.10
N ILE A 24 -33.53 -25.90 52.28
CA ILE A 24 -32.06 -25.79 52.06
C ILE A 24 -31.42 -24.99 53.19
N SER A 25 -30.17 -25.31 53.51
CA SER A 25 -29.37 -24.54 54.46
C SER A 25 -28.84 -23.26 53.88
N GLN A 26 -28.39 -22.30 54.72
CA GLN A 26 -27.70 -21.07 54.26
C GLN A 26 -26.41 -21.37 53.49
N GLN A 27 -25.72 -22.46 53.83
CA GLN A 27 -24.52 -22.90 53.12
C GLN A 27 -24.88 -23.40 51.73
N GLU A 28 -25.93 -24.18 51.59
CA GLU A 28 -26.41 -24.66 50.30
C GLU A 28 -26.93 -23.50 49.42
N ALA A 29 -27.68 -22.57 49.99
CA ALA A 29 -28.10 -21.35 49.29
C ALA A 29 -26.91 -20.50 48.81
N SER A 30 -25.87 -20.43 49.63
CA SER A 30 -24.60 -19.75 49.27
C SER A 30 -23.94 -20.38 48.03
N LYS A 31 -23.85 -21.71 47.99
CA LYS A 31 -23.31 -22.46 46.84
C LYS A 31 -24.16 -22.23 45.58
N ARG A 32 -25.49 -22.38 45.66
CA ARG A 32 -26.42 -22.21 44.52
C ARG A 32 -26.46 -20.81 43.97
N MET A 33 -26.30 -19.79 44.83
CA MET A 33 -26.27 -18.38 44.40
C MET A 33 -24.86 -17.86 44.01
N GLY A 34 -23.80 -18.60 44.32
CA GLY A 34 -22.41 -18.18 44.11
C GLY A 34 -22.04 -16.92 44.91
N VAL A 35 -22.51 -16.82 46.18
CA VAL A 35 -22.24 -15.67 47.05
C VAL A 35 -21.93 -16.16 48.47
N SER A 36 -21.31 -15.34 49.31
CA SER A 36 -21.01 -15.72 50.69
C SER A 36 -22.28 -15.91 51.52
N THR A 37 -22.23 -16.73 52.58
CA THR A 37 -23.33 -16.92 53.53
C THR A 37 -23.78 -15.61 54.19
N ARG A 38 -22.83 -14.68 54.43
CA ARG A 38 -23.15 -13.33 54.91
C ARG A 38 -24.03 -12.56 53.89
N GLN A 39 -23.75 -12.71 52.59
CA GLN A 39 -24.56 -12.08 51.54
C GLN A 39 -25.92 -12.76 51.39
N VAL A 40 -26.02 -14.09 51.60
CA VAL A 40 -27.30 -14.81 51.64
C VAL A 40 -28.20 -14.24 52.73
N ARG A 41 -27.69 -14.09 53.99
CA ARG A 41 -28.45 -13.48 55.10
C ARG A 41 -28.94 -12.07 54.77
N ARG A 42 -28.09 -11.23 54.15
CA ARG A 42 -28.48 -9.88 53.75
C ARG A 42 -29.56 -9.87 52.67
N LEU A 43 -29.47 -10.78 51.71
CA LEU A 43 -30.48 -10.92 50.65
C LEU A 43 -31.80 -11.48 51.24
N ALA A 44 -31.75 -12.48 52.11
CA ALA A 44 -32.91 -13.03 52.76
C ALA A 44 -33.64 -11.97 53.60
N LYS A 45 -32.92 -11.19 54.43
CA LYS A 45 -33.51 -10.09 55.21
C LYS A 45 -34.21 -9.06 54.30
N ARG A 46 -33.60 -8.69 53.17
CA ARG A 46 -34.21 -7.77 52.21
C ARG A 46 -35.41 -8.39 51.50
N TYR A 47 -35.34 -9.68 51.18
CA TYR A 47 -36.42 -10.38 50.53
C TYR A 47 -37.64 -10.51 51.43
N LEU A 48 -37.42 -10.77 52.70
CA LEU A 48 -38.50 -10.83 53.70
C LEU A 48 -39.13 -9.44 53.92
N ALA A 49 -38.36 -8.38 53.92
CA ALA A 49 -38.84 -7.02 54.16
C ALA A 49 -39.52 -6.37 52.97
N GLU A 50 -38.94 -6.53 51.76
CA GLU A 50 -39.32 -5.78 50.54
C GLU A 50 -39.86 -6.72 49.44
N GLY A 51 -39.97 -8.03 49.65
CA GLY A 51 -40.36 -9.00 48.65
C GLY A 51 -39.37 -9.07 47.47
N LEU A 52 -39.89 -9.36 46.30
CA LEU A 52 -39.10 -9.42 45.05
C LEU A 52 -38.37 -8.10 44.74
N SER A 53 -38.97 -6.97 45.12
CA SER A 53 -38.34 -5.65 44.92
C SER A 53 -37.04 -5.48 45.70
N GLY A 54 -36.90 -6.14 46.83
CA GLY A 54 -35.69 -6.18 47.65
C GLY A 54 -34.50 -6.89 46.99
N LEU A 55 -34.75 -7.73 46.00
CA LEU A 55 -33.71 -8.44 45.25
C LEU A 55 -33.21 -7.67 44.03
N VAL A 56 -33.97 -6.68 43.56
CA VAL A 56 -33.59 -5.84 42.46
C VAL A 56 -32.38 -4.98 42.85
N SER A 57 -31.40 -4.92 41.99
CA SER A 57 -30.19 -4.16 42.26
C SER A 57 -30.51 -2.67 42.45
N LYS A 58 -30.19 -2.12 43.64
CA LYS A 58 -30.32 -0.67 43.95
C LYS A 58 -29.38 0.24 43.09
N LYS A 59 -28.43 -0.38 42.37
CA LYS A 59 -27.55 0.33 41.41
C LYS A 59 -28.22 0.54 40.06
N ARG A 60 -29.33 -0.15 39.77
CA ARG A 60 -30.03 -0.05 38.49
C ARG A 60 -30.65 1.36 38.35
N GLY A 61 -30.34 2.01 37.28
CA GLY A 61 -30.77 3.40 36.98
C GLY A 61 -29.97 4.50 37.69
N ARG A 62 -29.00 4.18 38.55
CA ARG A 62 -28.07 5.17 39.10
C ARG A 62 -26.95 5.45 38.09
N ALA A 63 -26.64 6.71 37.90
CA ALA A 63 -25.46 7.11 37.13
C ALA A 63 -24.18 6.52 37.75
N SER A 64 -23.26 6.05 36.93
CA SER A 64 -21.94 5.59 37.40
C SER A 64 -21.18 6.73 38.06
N ASN A 65 -20.47 6.46 39.16
CA ASN A 65 -19.56 7.44 39.78
C ASN A 65 -18.38 7.84 38.84
N ARG A 66 -18.17 7.05 37.77
CA ARG A 66 -17.18 7.33 36.69
C ARG A 66 -17.86 7.92 35.45
N ARG A 67 -19.07 8.48 35.59
CA ARG A 67 -19.75 9.14 34.47
C ARG A 67 -18.94 10.37 34.09
N LEU A 68 -18.63 10.47 32.79
CA LEU A 68 -18.04 11.65 32.22
C LEU A 68 -18.95 12.86 32.46
N ASP A 69 -18.34 14.01 32.70
CA ASP A 69 -19.05 15.27 32.78
C ASP A 69 -19.83 15.52 31.49
N GLU A 70 -21.01 16.08 31.61
CA GLU A 70 -21.91 16.29 30.48
C GLU A 70 -21.35 17.37 29.54
N THR A 71 -20.65 18.36 30.08
CA THR A 71 -19.96 19.41 29.29
C THR A 71 -18.86 18.80 28.43
N VAL A 72 -18.00 17.97 29.01
CA VAL A 72 -16.93 17.25 28.29
C VAL A 72 -17.51 16.35 27.19
N ARG A 73 -18.64 15.68 27.47
CA ARG A 73 -19.34 14.84 26.48
C ARG A 73 -19.88 15.65 25.31
N ALA A 74 -20.54 16.76 25.61
CA ALA A 74 -21.12 17.65 24.59
C ALA A 74 -20.01 18.22 23.70
N THR A 75 -18.96 18.77 24.29
CA THR A 75 -17.80 19.30 23.56
C THR A 75 -17.12 18.23 22.70
N ALA A 76 -16.92 17.02 23.24
CA ALA A 76 -16.31 15.94 22.48
C ALA A 76 -17.17 15.53 21.28
N ILE A 77 -18.50 15.45 21.43
CA ILE A 77 -19.42 15.13 20.32
C ILE A 77 -19.40 16.24 19.26
N GLU A 78 -19.41 17.50 19.66
CA GLU A 78 -19.33 18.66 18.77
C GLU A 78 -18.05 18.64 17.94
N LEU A 79 -16.89 18.49 18.60
CA LEU A 79 -15.60 18.42 17.93
C LEU A 79 -15.49 17.23 16.98
N ILE A 80 -16.02 16.05 17.37
CA ILE A 80 -16.06 14.89 16.48
C ILE A 80 -16.95 15.19 15.28
N GLY A 81 -18.11 15.78 15.48
CA GLY A 81 -19.05 16.12 14.40
C GLY A 81 -18.48 17.10 13.39
N THR A 82 -17.70 18.08 13.87
CA THR A 82 -17.13 19.15 13.05
C THR A 82 -15.84 18.72 12.33
N HIS A 83 -14.93 18.02 13.02
CA HIS A 83 -13.58 17.77 12.50
C HIS A 83 -13.26 16.30 12.23
N TYR A 84 -13.92 15.35 12.90
CA TYR A 84 -13.53 13.94 12.93
C TYR A 84 -14.68 12.98 12.60
N ARG A 85 -15.70 13.45 11.90
CA ARG A 85 -16.95 12.71 11.66
C ARG A 85 -16.75 11.36 10.98
N ASP A 86 -15.80 11.26 10.08
CA ASP A 86 -15.43 10.06 9.31
C ASP A 86 -14.27 9.26 9.93
N PHE A 87 -13.74 9.70 11.08
CA PHE A 87 -12.65 9.00 11.75
C PHE A 87 -13.14 7.74 12.46
N GLY A 88 -12.25 6.75 12.56
CA GLY A 88 -12.47 5.65 13.48
C GLY A 88 -12.35 6.11 14.94
N PRO A 89 -13.04 5.44 15.89
CA PRO A 89 -13.05 5.87 17.31
C PRO A 89 -11.67 6.00 17.93
N THR A 90 -10.72 5.16 17.54
CA THR A 90 -9.35 5.21 18.04
C THR A 90 -8.64 6.49 17.59
N LEU A 91 -8.68 6.80 16.29
CA LEU A 91 -8.05 7.99 15.75
C LEU A 91 -8.73 9.26 16.25
N ALA A 92 -10.08 9.28 16.32
CA ALA A 92 -10.83 10.39 16.89
C ALA A 92 -10.44 10.65 18.36
N ASN A 93 -10.30 9.58 19.16
CA ASN A 93 -9.87 9.70 20.55
C ASN A 93 -8.46 10.29 20.70
N GLU A 94 -7.53 9.85 19.86
CA GLU A 94 -6.17 10.39 19.82
C GLU A 94 -6.17 11.88 19.50
N LYS A 95 -6.94 12.29 18.47
CA LYS A 95 -7.01 13.70 18.06
C LYS A 95 -7.73 14.59 19.07
N LEU A 96 -8.71 14.07 19.80
CA LEU A 96 -9.32 14.78 20.94
C LEU A 96 -8.28 15.05 22.04
N ALA A 97 -7.43 14.07 22.35
CA ALA A 97 -6.37 14.22 23.33
C ALA A 97 -5.25 15.18 22.83
N GLU A 98 -4.79 15.00 21.59
CA GLU A 98 -3.65 15.75 21.03
C GLU A 98 -3.97 17.22 20.76
N ARG A 99 -5.16 17.53 20.24
CA ARG A 99 -5.51 18.87 19.74
C ARG A 99 -6.43 19.67 20.65
N HIS A 100 -7.16 18.97 21.54
CA HIS A 100 -8.21 19.60 22.36
C HIS A 100 -8.07 19.29 23.84
N ASP A 101 -7.02 18.57 24.25
CA ASP A 101 -6.76 18.17 25.64
C ASP A 101 -7.93 17.42 26.31
N ILE A 102 -8.74 16.72 25.52
CA ILE A 102 -9.86 15.93 26.01
C ILE A 102 -9.43 14.47 26.17
N GLN A 103 -9.18 14.05 27.40
CA GLN A 103 -8.73 12.70 27.73
C GLN A 103 -9.94 11.77 27.96
N LEU A 104 -10.21 10.89 27.00
CA LEU A 104 -11.26 9.88 27.07
C LEU A 104 -10.66 8.48 26.88
N SER A 105 -11.39 7.45 27.31
CA SER A 105 -11.05 6.11 26.86
C SER A 105 -11.58 5.89 25.42
N ILE A 106 -10.87 5.07 24.64
CA ILE A 106 -11.30 4.70 23.27
C ILE A 106 -12.72 4.16 23.28
N GLU A 107 -13.09 3.37 24.29
CA GLU A 107 -14.44 2.83 24.42
C GLU A 107 -15.47 3.92 24.70
N SER A 108 -15.15 4.92 25.55
CA SER A 108 -16.03 6.07 25.80
C SER A 108 -16.25 6.86 24.50
N THR A 109 -15.20 7.15 23.77
CA THR A 109 -15.28 7.82 22.46
C THR A 109 -16.11 7.02 21.48
N ARG A 110 -15.90 5.70 21.40
CA ARG A 110 -16.68 4.81 20.54
C ARG A 110 -18.18 4.84 20.89
N GLN A 111 -18.53 4.80 22.16
CA GLN A 111 -19.93 4.87 22.61
C GLN A 111 -20.57 6.23 22.33
N LEU A 112 -19.81 7.33 22.46
CA LEU A 112 -20.27 8.67 22.11
C LEU A 112 -20.57 8.74 20.60
N MET A 113 -19.64 8.25 19.76
CA MET A 113 -19.79 8.24 18.31
C MET A 113 -20.96 7.37 17.83
N ILE A 114 -21.20 6.22 18.46
CA ILE A 114 -22.36 5.36 18.17
C ILE A 114 -23.66 6.08 18.49
N LYS A 115 -23.75 6.71 19.68
CA LYS A 115 -24.94 7.44 20.11
C LYS A 115 -25.23 8.66 19.22
N ALA A 116 -24.19 9.34 18.75
CA ALA A 116 -24.30 10.48 17.85
C ALA A 116 -24.54 10.07 16.38
N GLY A 117 -24.50 8.77 16.05
CA GLY A 117 -24.69 8.26 14.69
C GLY A 117 -23.46 8.41 13.79
N TYR A 118 -22.30 8.79 14.33
CA TYR A 118 -21.03 8.95 13.57
C TYR A 118 -20.29 7.62 13.36
N TRP A 119 -20.60 6.60 14.16
CA TRP A 119 -19.95 5.30 14.07
C TRP A 119 -20.95 4.15 14.16
N ARG A 120 -20.75 3.14 13.31
CA ARG A 120 -21.48 1.87 13.40
C ARG A 120 -20.50 0.72 13.53
N SER A 121 -20.68 -0.14 14.51
CA SER A 121 -19.88 -1.35 14.61
C SER A 121 -20.13 -2.24 13.39
N ARG A 122 -19.05 -2.62 12.70
CA ARG A 122 -19.15 -3.62 11.62
C ARG A 122 -19.57 -4.95 12.28
N LYS A 123 -20.60 -5.60 11.73
CA LYS A 123 -20.90 -6.99 12.09
C LYS A 123 -19.68 -7.82 11.69
N GLY A 124 -19.09 -8.55 12.64
CA GLY A 124 -17.97 -9.43 12.35
C GLY A 124 -18.38 -10.46 11.29
N GLY A 125 -17.68 -10.51 10.18
CA GLY A 125 -17.76 -11.62 9.25
C GLY A 125 -17.19 -12.90 9.90
N ALA A 126 -17.51 -14.06 9.34
CA ALA A 126 -16.89 -15.31 9.76
C ALA A 126 -15.36 -15.17 9.68
N VAL A 127 -14.69 -15.34 10.82
CA VAL A 127 -13.22 -15.28 10.87
C VAL A 127 -12.73 -16.63 10.36
N CYS A 128 -12.20 -16.63 9.12
CA CYS A 128 -11.43 -17.76 8.64
C CYS A 128 -10.05 -17.70 9.34
N ALA A 129 -9.80 -18.66 10.23
CA ALA A 129 -8.52 -18.73 10.93
C ALA A 129 -7.45 -19.24 9.95
N HIS A 130 -6.58 -18.35 9.50
CA HIS A 130 -5.38 -18.74 8.76
C HIS A 130 -4.20 -18.84 9.73
N PRO A 131 -3.33 -19.85 9.61
CA PRO A 131 -2.12 -19.92 10.40
C PRO A 131 -1.26 -18.68 10.13
N MET A 132 -0.89 -17.97 11.19
CA MET A 132 -0.03 -16.80 11.09
C MET A 132 1.41 -17.25 10.89
N ARG A 133 2.09 -16.71 9.89
CA ARG A 133 3.53 -16.88 9.74
C ARG A 133 4.25 -16.20 10.91
N GLU A 134 5.22 -16.88 11.50
CA GLU A 134 6.07 -16.28 12.53
C GLU A 134 6.81 -15.05 12.00
N ARG A 135 7.09 -14.10 12.89
CA ARG A 135 7.92 -12.93 12.60
C ARG A 135 9.38 -13.37 12.49
N ARG A 136 10.16 -12.64 11.71
CA ARG A 136 11.61 -12.73 11.79
C ARG A 136 12.07 -12.33 13.19
N ALA A 137 13.27 -12.81 13.58
CA ALA A 137 13.75 -12.62 14.93
C ALA A 137 14.30 -11.19 15.15
N ARG A 138 14.96 -10.61 14.16
CA ARG A 138 15.72 -9.37 14.28
C ARG A 138 15.21 -8.28 13.34
N PHE A 139 15.36 -7.04 13.78
CA PHE A 139 15.17 -5.88 12.92
C PHE A 139 16.15 -5.92 11.74
N GLY A 140 15.66 -5.65 10.52
CA GLY A 140 16.48 -5.67 9.30
C GLY A 140 16.72 -7.03 8.67
N GLU A 141 16.28 -8.12 9.30
CA GLU A 141 16.41 -9.47 8.73
C GLU A 141 15.54 -9.64 7.47
N MET A 142 14.37 -9.00 7.42
CA MET A 142 13.52 -9.00 6.24
C MET A 142 12.62 -7.78 6.20
N ILE A 143 12.69 -7.03 5.12
CA ILE A 143 11.80 -5.90 4.85
C ILE A 143 10.74 -6.31 3.83
N GLN A 144 9.46 -6.20 4.20
CA GLN A 144 8.35 -6.37 3.27
C GLN A 144 8.15 -5.08 2.49
N ILE A 145 8.01 -5.21 1.18
CA ILE A 145 7.81 -4.09 0.27
C ILE A 145 6.52 -4.26 -0.52
N ASP A 146 5.77 -3.17 -0.67
CA ASP A 146 4.48 -3.17 -1.36
C ASP A 146 4.14 -1.79 -1.91
N GLY A 147 3.34 -1.76 -2.97
CA GLY A 147 2.71 -0.55 -3.48
C GLY A 147 1.24 -0.51 -3.10
N SER A 148 0.77 0.61 -2.63
CA SER A 148 -0.63 0.82 -2.25
C SER A 148 -1.23 1.95 -3.10
N PRO A 149 -1.83 1.65 -4.27
CA PRO A 149 -2.57 2.62 -5.07
C PRO A 149 -3.86 2.99 -4.34
N HIS A 150 -4.10 4.27 -4.12
CA HIS A 150 -5.28 4.76 -3.43
C HIS A 150 -5.52 6.25 -3.73
N ASP A 151 -6.73 6.74 -3.49
CA ASP A 151 -7.00 8.19 -3.45
C ASP A 151 -6.51 8.77 -2.12
N TRP A 152 -5.19 8.94 -2.01
CA TRP A 152 -4.53 9.38 -0.79
C TRP A 152 -4.88 10.78 -0.37
N PHE A 153 -5.35 11.60 -1.31
CA PHE A 153 -5.70 13.00 -1.08
C PHE A 153 -7.21 13.26 -1.09
N GLU A 154 -8.07 12.24 -1.21
CA GLU A 154 -9.53 12.35 -1.18
C GLU A 154 -10.04 13.38 -2.22
N GLY A 155 -9.55 13.29 -3.44
CA GLY A 155 -9.88 14.22 -4.54
C GLY A 155 -9.28 15.63 -4.41
N ARG A 156 -8.47 15.90 -3.37
CA ARG A 156 -7.78 17.20 -3.18
C ARG A 156 -6.47 17.29 -3.99
N GLY A 157 -5.95 16.17 -4.45
CA GLY A 157 -4.72 16.04 -5.24
C GLY A 157 -4.79 14.86 -6.19
N ASP A 158 -3.71 14.63 -6.94
CA ASP A 158 -3.63 13.56 -7.93
C ASP A 158 -3.67 12.17 -7.29
N TYR A 159 -4.34 11.24 -7.96
CA TYR A 159 -4.25 9.81 -7.63
C TYR A 159 -2.81 9.33 -7.70
N CYS A 160 -2.37 8.60 -6.70
CA CYS A 160 -0.97 8.16 -6.62
C CYS A 160 -0.84 6.84 -5.85
N THR A 161 0.36 6.29 -5.85
CA THR A 161 0.69 5.05 -5.13
C THR A 161 1.64 5.37 -3.99
N LEU A 162 1.33 4.86 -2.79
CA LEU A 162 2.26 4.87 -1.67
C LEU A 162 3.13 3.62 -1.72
N LEU A 163 4.44 3.80 -1.83
CA LEU A 163 5.43 2.73 -1.71
C LEU A 163 5.77 2.55 -0.23
N VAL A 164 5.62 1.33 0.27
CA VAL A 164 5.71 0.99 1.69
C VAL A 164 6.82 -0.01 1.93
N PHE A 165 7.74 0.32 2.83
CA PHE A 165 8.75 -0.59 3.36
C PHE A 165 8.51 -0.79 4.85
N ILE A 166 8.25 -2.03 5.26
CA ILE A 166 7.94 -2.39 6.64
C ILE A 166 8.79 -3.58 7.09
N ASP A 167 9.39 -3.46 8.25
CA ASP A 167 10.18 -4.54 8.84
C ASP A 167 9.27 -5.68 9.35
N ASP A 168 9.64 -6.91 9.03
CA ASP A 168 8.86 -8.11 9.37
C ASP A 168 8.91 -8.42 10.87
N ALA A 169 10.04 -8.21 11.51
CA ALA A 169 10.23 -8.54 12.92
C ALA A 169 9.43 -7.61 13.83
N THR A 170 9.53 -6.32 13.61
CA THR A 170 9.01 -5.28 14.49
C THR A 170 7.71 -4.67 14.01
N GLY A 171 7.40 -4.75 12.72
CA GLY A 171 6.31 -4.01 12.09
C GLY A 171 6.58 -2.50 11.99
N ARG A 172 7.83 -2.07 12.14
CA ARG A 172 8.23 -0.67 11.93
C ARG A 172 8.16 -0.31 10.46
N LEU A 173 7.59 0.82 10.16
CA LEU A 173 7.78 1.45 8.85
C LEU A 173 9.22 1.96 8.77
N THR A 174 9.97 1.50 7.79
CA THR A 174 11.34 1.94 7.58
C THR A 174 11.43 3.03 6.53
N GLN A 175 10.54 2.99 5.52
CA GLN A 175 10.38 4.06 4.53
C GLN A 175 8.96 4.08 3.97
N LEU A 176 8.51 5.29 3.63
CA LEU A 176 7.30 5.56 2.86
C LEU A 176 7.63 6.57 1.75
N HIS A 177 7.00 6.42 0.59
CA HIS A 177 7.15 7.40 -0.49
C HIS A 177 5.95 7.42 -1.42
N PHE A 178 5.38 8.60 -1.66
CA PHE A 178 4.33 8.79 -2.67
C PHE A 178 4.96 8.92 -4.06
N ALA A 179 4.55 8.05 -4.97
CA ALA A 179 4.97 8.05 -6.37
C ALA A 179 3.74 8.15 -7.29
N PRO A 180 3.87 8.66 -8.53
CA PRO A 180 2.77 8.67 -9.49
C PRO A 180 2.21 7.27 -9.78
N ALA A 181 3.09 6.28 -9.81
CA ALA A 181 2.79 4.86 -10.05
C ALA A 181 3.93 3.99 -9.50
N GLU A 182 3.69 2.69 -9.44
CA GLU A 182 4.73 1.72 -9.11
C GLU A 182 5.74 1.61 -10.25
N THR A 183 6.96 2.05 -9.98
CA THR A 183 8.06 2.00 -10.94
C THR A 183 9.33 1.48 -10.28
N THR A 184 10.20 0.90 -11.08
CA THR A 184 11.54 0.45 -10.63
C THR A 184 12.31 1.58 -9.97
N LEU A 185 12.31 2.78 -10.57
CA LEU A 185 12.99 3.96 -10.01
C LEU A 185 12.37 4.41 -8.68
N GLY A 186 11.05 4.32 -8.54
CA GLY A 186 10.35 4.62 -7.29
C GLY A 186 10.83 3.71 -6.15
N TYR A 187 10.86 2.40 -6.39
CA TYR A 187 11.36 1.44 -5.39
C TYR A 187 12.86 1.58 -5.12
N MET A 188 13.68 1.91 -6.13
CA MET A 188 15.10 2.20 -5.93
C MET A 188 15.31 3.43 -5.05
N ARG A 189 14.48 4.48 -5.20
CA ARG A 189 14.49 5.66 -4.34
C ARG A 189 14.18 5.30 -2.89
N VAL A 190 13.15 4.50 -2.66
CA VAL A 190 12.75 4.07 -1.31
C VAL A 190 13.84 3.20 -0.67
N LEU A 191 14.41 2.27 -1.44
CA LEU A 191 15.51 1.42 -0.98
C LEU A 191 16.77 2.25 -0.65
N HIS A 192 17.09 3.25 -1.46
CA HIS A 192 18.16 4.19 -1.17
C HIS A 192 17.96 4.89 0.18
N GLY A 193 16.77 5.45 0.42
CA GLY A 193 16.44 6.09 1.69
C GLY A 193 16.53 5.13 2.87
N HIS A 194 16.07 3.89 2.70
CA HIS A 194 16.19 2.83 3.70
C HIS A 194 17.65 2.53 4.05
N ILE A 195 18.50 2.33 3.04
CA ILE A 195 19.92 1.99 3.23
C ILE A 195 20.68 3.13 3.94
N LEU A 196 20.39 4.37 3.57
CA LEU A 196 21.00 5.53 4.24
C LEU A 196 20.59 5.66 5.71
N ALA A 197 19.34 5.30 6.04
CA ALA A 197 18.82 5.41 7.41
C ALA A 197 19.18 4.23 8.31
N HIS A 198 19.25 3.02 7.76
CA HIS A 198 19.35 1.78 8.55
C HIS A 198 20.50 0.88 8.12
N GLY A 199 20.96 0.96 6.88
CA GLY A 199 21.91 0.01 6.28
C GLY A 199 21.22 -0.99 5.34
N LEU A 200 22.00 -1.98 4.89
CA LEU A 200 21.55 -3.03 3.98
C LEU A 200 20.73 -4.07 4.75
N PRO A 201 19.44 -4.30 4.41
CA PRO A 201 18.67 -5.39 5.00
C PRO A 201 19.17 -6.74 4.45
N ALA A 202 18.98 -7.82 5.20
CA ALA A 202 19.38 -9.14 4.72
C ALA A 202 18.50 -9.63 3.57
N ALA A 203 17.20 -9.36 3.61
CA ALA A 203 16.25 -9.76 2.57
C ALA A 203 15.15 -8.71 2.32
N LEU A 204 14.69 -8.66 1.06
CA LEU A 204 13.48 -7.95 0.64
C LEU A 204 12.40 -8.96 0.26
N TYR A 205 11.17 -8.75 0.76
CA TYR A 205 10.03 -9.62 0.51
C TYR A 205 8.96 -8.88 -0.28
N SER A 206 8.74 -9.26 -1.52
CA SER A 206 7.80 -8.63 -2.46
C SER A 206 6.76 -9.61 -2.97
N ASP A 207 5.75 -9.10 -3.68
CA ASP A 207 4.91 -9.90 -4.56
C ASP A 207 5.62 -10.22 -5.89
N LYS A 208 4.86 -10.80 -6.81
CA LYS A 208 5.33 -11.11 -8.16
C LYS A 208 5.06 -9.98 -9.17
N HIS A 209 5.01 -8.74 -8.70
CA HIS A 209 4.83 -7.59 -9.60
C HIS A 209 6.00 -7.50 -10.60
N SER A 210 5.73 -6.94 -11.78
CA SER A 210 6.70 -6.88 -12.90
C SER A 210 7.97 -6.10 -12.57
N VAL A 211 7.97 -5.24 -11.57
CA VAL A 211 9.15 -4.54 -11.06
C VAL A 211 10.15 -5.51 -10.43
N PHE A 212 9.65 -6.55 -9.74
CA PHE A 212 10.48 -7.47 -8.97
C PHE A 212 10.77 -8.77 -9.71
N ARG A 213 9.90 -9.18 -10.64
CA ARG A 213 10.03 -10.43 -11.35
C ARG A 213 9.54 -10.33 -12.79
N ILE A 214 10.26 -10.99 -13.71
CA ILE A 214 9.82 -11.16 -15.08
C ILE A 214 8.86 -12.35 -15.12
N ASN A 215 7.58 -12.10 -15.49
CA ASN A 215 6.51 -13.10 -15.49
C ASN A 215 6.19 -13.67 -16.88
N ALA A 216 7.00 -13.35 -17.90
CA ALA A 216 6.77 -13.86 -19.26
C ALA A 216 7.01 -15.38 -19.33
N LYS A 217 6.11 -16.12 -20.00
CA LYS A 217 6.22 -17.58 -20.15
C LYS A 217 7.47 -18.05 -20.89
N ASP A 218 8.00 -17.19 -21.78
CA ASP A 218 9.17 -17.46 -22.62
C ASP A 218 10.38 -16.60 -22.17
N ALA A 219 10.37 -16.11 -20.94
CA ALA A 219 11.51 -15.36 -20.41
C ALA A 219 12.67 -16.31 -20.12
N ASP A 220 13.88 -15.85 -20.42
CA ASP A 220 15.08 -16.51 -19.97
C ASP A 220 15.01 -16.70 -18.46
N PRO A 221 15.20 -17.92 -17.91
CA PRO A 221 15.23 -18.18 -16.47
C PRO A 221 16.23 -17.30 -15.70
N GLU A 222 17.30 -16.86 -16.37
CA GLU A 222 18.34 -15.98 -15.81
C GLU A 222 18.01 -14.48 -16.01
N ALA A 223 16.88 -14.14 -16.65
CA ALA A 223 16.51 -12.75 -16.86
C ALA A 223 16.09 -12.10 -15.55
N GLU A 224 16.82 -11.08 -15.15
CA GLU A 224 16.58 -10.32 -13.94
C GLU A 224 15.95 -8.96 -14.24
N THR A 225 15.13 -8.48 -13.30
CA THR A 225 14.65 -7.09 -13.35
C THR A 225 15.79 -6.15 -12.91
N GLN A 226 15.69 -4.87 -13.26
CA GLN A 226 16.66 -3.87 -12.81
C GLN A 226 16.68 -3.71 -11.29
N PHE A 227 15.55 -3.93 -10.62
CA PHE A 227 15.47 -3.90 -9.16
C PHE A 227 16.17 -5.12 -8.53
N SER A 228 15.89 -6.32 -9.06
CA SER A 228 16.55 -7.55 -8.58
C SER A 228 18.06 -7.51 -8.79
N ARG A 229 18.52 -7.03 -9.97
CA ARG A 229 19.95 -6.80 -10.23
C ARG A 229 20.59 -5.89 -9.17
N ALA A 230 19.95 -4.74 -8.89
CA ALA A 230 20.48 -3.79 -7.93
C ALA A 230 20.52 -4.37 -6.50
N ALA A 231 19.49 -5.10 -6.10
CA ALA A 231 19.45 -5.79 -4.81
C ALA A 231 20.55 -6.85 -4.71
N GLN A 232 20.75 -7.65 -5.76
CA GLN A 232 21.79 -8.68 -5.82
C GLN A 232 23.21 -8.08 -5.77
N GLU A 233 23.47 -6.99 -6.51
CA GLU A 233 24.73 -6.25 -6.44
C GLU A 233 25.04 -5.72 -5.02
N LEU A 234 23.98 -5.44 -4.25
CA LEU A 234 24.08 -5.01 -2.83
C LEU A 234 24.13 -6.19 -1.85
N GLY A 235 24.07 -7.44 -2.33
CA GLY A 235 24.05 -8.64 -1.48
C GLY A 235 22.72 -8.84 -0.73
N ILE A 236 21.63 -8.23 -1.18
CA ILE A 236 20.30 -8.32 -0.57
C ILE A 236 19.51 -9.45 -1.24
N GLU A 237 19.01 -10.41 -0.46
CA GLU A 237 18.18 -11.50 -0.96
C GLU A 237 16.79 -10.98 -1.39
N CYS A 238 16.33 -11.34 -2.59
CA CYS A 238 14.97 -11.04 -3.07
C CYS A 238 14.07 -12.26 -2.93
N ILE A 239 13.10 -12.22 -2.02
CA ILE A 239 12.13 -13.28 -1.77
C ILE A 239 10.78 -12.87 -2.36
N HIS A 240 10.21 -13.72 -3.23
CA HIS A 240 8.91 -13.46 -3.84
C HIS A 240 7.80 -14.27 -3.16
N ALA A 241 6.73 -13.58 -2.76
CA ALA A 241 5.57 -14.21 -2.14
C ALA A 241 4.89 -15.20 -3.09
N HIS A 242 4.66 -16.42 -2.62
CA HIS A 242 3.91 -17.44 -3.36
C HIS A 242 2.39 -17.37 -3.11
N SER A 243 1.97 -16.69 -2.03
CA SER A 243 0.56 -16.55 -1.68
C SER A 243 0.27 -15.17 -1.06
N PRO A 244 -0.96 -14.64 -1.20
CA PRO A 244 -1.36 -13.38 -0.57
C PRO A 244 -1.19 -13.41 0.96
N GLN A 245 -1.50 -14.54 1.62
CA GLN A 245 -1.40 -14.70 3.06
C GLN A 245 0.01 -14.47 3.62
N ALA A 246 1.02 -14.68 2.78
CA ALA A 246 2.42 -14.46 3.16
C ALA A 246 2.77 -12.97 3.37
N LYS A 247 1.98 -12.03 2.82
CA LYS A 247 2.14 -10.56 2.94
C LYS A 247 1.28 -9.91 4.03
N GLY A 248 0.65 -10.68 4.90
CA GLY A 248 -0.35 -10.18 5.86
C GLY A 248 0.10 -9.04 6.80
N ARG A 249 1.40 -8.72 6.88
CA ARG A 249 1.89 -7.57 7.67
C ARG A 249 1.81 -6.27 6.88
N VAL A 250 2.35 -6.26 5.66
CA VAL A 250 2.27 -5.07 4.82
C VAL A 250 0.83 -4.75 4.43
N GLU A 251 -0.02 -5.78 4.23
CA GLU A 251 -1.46 -5.58 3.98
C GLU A 251 -2.16 -4.90 5.16
N ARG A 252 -1.89 -5.34 6.40
CA ARG A 252 -2.42 -4.68 7.61
C ARG A 252 -1.87 -3.27 7.79
N ALA A 253 -0.60 -3.06 7.49
CA ALA A 253 -0.03 -1.72 7.49
C ALA A 253 -0.72 -0.84 6.46
N ASN A 254 -0.93 -1.31 5.23
CA ASN A 254 -1.64 -0.59 4.18
C ASN A 254 -3.07 -0.23 4.60
N GLN A 255 -3.82 -1.16 5.23
CA GLN A 255 -5.15 -0.85 5.77
C GLN A 255 -5.09 0.24 6.84
N THR A 256 -4.10 0.19 7.74
CA THR A 256 -3.91 1.21 8.78
C THR A 256 -3.53 2.55 8.15
N LEU A 257 -2.65 2.55 7.16
CA LEU A 257 -2.23 3.76 6.44
C LEU A 257 -3.40 4.37 5.66
N GLN A 258 -4.18 3.57 4.94
CA GLN A 258 -5.38 4.05 4.22
C GLN A 258 -6.43 4.64 5.16
N ASP A 259 -6.57 4.08 6.37
CA ASP A 259 -7.50 4.64 7.36
C ASP A 259 -6.96 5.90 8.04
N ARG A 260 -5.66 5.95 8.38
CA ARG A 260 -5.07 7.02 9.21
C ARG A 260 -4.35 8.09 8.41
N LEU A 261 -3.42 7.69 7.54
CA LEU A 261 -2.53 8.62 6.83
C LEU A 261 -3.32 9.63 5.99
N VAL A 262 -4.35 9.16 5.30
CA VAL A 262 -5.27 10.01 4.50
C VAL A 262 -5.86 11.13 5.36
N ARG A 263 -6.38 10.79 6.54
CA ARG A 263 -7.02 11.73 7.46
C ARG A 263 -6.02 12.67 8.13
N GLU A 264 -4.85 12.15 8.47
CA GLU A 264 -3.80 12.95 9.09
C GLU A 264 -3.20 13.97 8.10
N MET A 265 -3.00 13.60 6.84
CA MET A 265 -2.62 14.53 5.78
C MET A 265 -3.69 15.60 5.55
N ARG A 266 -4.99 15.23 5.59
CA ARG A 266 -6.08 16.21 5.53
C ARG A 266 -6.02 17.22 6.67
N LEU A 267 -5.81 16.76 7.90
CA LEU A 267 -5.66 17.63 9.06
C LEU A 267 -4.41 18.51 9.01
N ALA A 268 -3.38 18.09 8.29
CA ALA A 268 -2.16 18.86 8.06
C ALA A 268 -2.25 19.80 6.84
N GLY A 269 -3.36 19.78 6.09
CA GLY A 269 -3.56 20.60 4.89
C GLY A 269 -2.75 20.16 3.69
N ILE A 270 -2.28 18.90 3.67
CA ILE A 270 -1.45 18.35 2.60
C ILE A 270 -2.34 17.84 1.46
N ASN A 271 -2.05 18.27 0.24
CA ASN A 271 -2.83 17.96 -0.96
C ASN A 271 -1.99 17.62 -2.18
N ASP A 272 -0.67 17.54 -2.06
CA ASP A 272 0.25 17.17 -3.14
C ASP A 272 1.31 16.17 -2.66
N ARG A 273 1.94 15.48 -3.61
CA ARG A 273 2.91 14.41 -3.33
C ARG A 273 4.21 14.92 -2.73
N ASP A 274 4.67 16.10 -3.14
CA ASP A 274 5.96 16.62 -2.71
C ASP A 274 5.88 17.08 -1.25
N SER A 275 4.83 17.83 -0.90
CA SER A 275 4.52 18.20 0.49
C SER A 275 4.29 16.95 1.36
N ALA A 276 3.59 15.94 0.83
CA ALA A 276 3.37 14.68 1.53
C ALA A 276 4.70 13.96 1.81
N ASN A 277 5.56 13.81 0.80
CA ASN A 277 6.86 13.18 0.94
C ASN A 277 7.78 13.90 1.93
N ALA A 278 7.73 15.22 1.99
CA ALA A 278 8.47 16.01 2.96
C ALA A 278 7.96 15.80 4.40
N TRP A 279 6.67 15.52 4.58
CA TRP A 279 6.03 15.32 5.87
C TRP A 279 6.12 13.88 6.40
N LEU A 280 6.22 12.88 5.50
CA LEU A 280 6.23 11.45 5.85
C LEU A 280 7.26 11.04 6.93
N PRO A 281 8.49 11.60 7.01
CA PRO A 281 9.45 11.19 8.04
C PRO A 281 8.90 11.33 9.46
N GLY A 282 8.27 12.47 9.78
CA GLY A 282 7.65 12.68 11.09
C GLY A 282 6.46 11.74 11.36
N TYR A 283 5.68 11.42 10.31
CA TYR A 283 4.61 10.45 10.42
C TYR A 283 5.14 9.02 10.67
N ILE A 284 6.23 8.61 10.03
CA ILE A 284 6.87 7.31 10.25
C ILE A 284 7.28 7.16 11.72
N GLU A 285 7.89 8.19 12.30
CA GLU A 285 8.28 8.17 13.72
C GLU A 285 7.06 8.00 14.63
N ASP A 286 5.99 8.77 14.39
CA ASP A 286 4.75 8.68 15.16
C ASP A 286 4.07 7.32 15.01
N TYR A 287 3.98 6.80 13.78
CA TYR A 287 3.46 5.47 13.50
C TYR A 287 4.26 4.39 14.25
N ASN A 288 5.58 4.43 14.16
CA ASN A 288 6.45 3.45 14.80
C ASN A 288 6.32 3.47 16.31
N ARG A 289 6.22 4.65 16.93
CA ARG A 289 5.99 4.78 18.38
C ARG A 289 4.69 4.11 18.83
N ARG A 290 3.65 4.11 17.98
CA ARG A 290 2.31 3.58 18.30
C ARG A 290 2.13 2.10 17.98
N PHE A 291 2.72 1.63 16.89
CA PHE A 291 2.40 0.34 16.30
C PHE A 291 3.55 -0.65 16.23
N ALA A 292 4.79 -0.18 16.37
CA ALA A 292 5.92 -1.08 16.40
C ALA A 292 5.92 -1.93 17.66
N VAL A 293 6.46 -3.14 17.53
CA VAL A 293 6.69 -4.05 18.64
C VAL A 293 8.19 -4.35 18.74
N GLU A 294 8.63 -4.78 19.90
CA GLU A 294 10.00 -5.24 20.08
C GLU A 294 10.27 -6.51 19.29
N SER A 295 11.47 -6.61 18.71
CA SER A 295 11.94 -7.82 18.06
C SER A 295 12.27 -8.90 19.10
N LYS A 296 12.19 -10.18 18.68
CA LYS A 296 12.52 -11.32 19.55
C LYS A 296 14.00 -11.29 19.97
N ASP A 297 14.88 -10.91 19.06
CA ASP A 297 16.29 -10.66 19.28
C ASP A 297 16.54 -9.15 19.08
N PRO A 298 17.05 -8.43 20.08
CA PRO A 298 17.26 -6.99 20.00
C PRO A 298 18.40 -6.56 19.08
N SER A 299 19.20 -7.51 18.56
CA SER A 299 20.28 -7.21 17.63
C SER A 299 19.73 -6.74 16.27
N ASP A 300 20.41 -5.77 15.67
CA ASP A 300 20.10 -5.26 14.33
C ASP A 300 20.80 -6.16 13.29
N ALA A 301 20.03 -6.63 12.30
CA ALA A 301 20.54 -7.45 11.21
C ALA A 301 21.00 -6.65 9.99
N HIS A 302 20.80 -5.33 9.97
CA HIS A 302 21.30 -4.52 8.89
C HIS A 302 22.84 -4.50 8.86
N LEU A 303 23.38 -4.49 7.66
CA LEU A 303 24.80 -4.32 7.43
C LEU A 303 25.10 -2.89 6.99
N ALA A 304 26.15 -2.29 7.50
CA ALA A 304 26.58 -0.98 7.01
C ALA A 304 26.95 -1.07 5.52
N TYR A 305 26.48 -0.11 4.73
CA TYR A 305 26.89 -0.05 3.32
C TYR A 305 28.37 0.38 3.22
N PRO A 306 29.24 -0.43 2.62
CA PRO A 306 30.69 -0.16 2.64
C PRO A 306 31.13 0.87 1.59
N GLY A 307 30.28 1.21 0.63
CA GLY A 307 30.61 2.10 -0.47
C GLY A 307 30.27 3.56 -0.21
N THR A 308 30.55 4.40 -1.19
CA THR A 308 30.19 5.82 -1.15
C THR A 308 28.72 6.04 -1.51
N PRO A 309 28.09 7.16 -1.09
CA PRO A 309 26.72 7.49 -1.51
C PRO A 309 26.54 7.55 -3.03
N ASN A 310 27.53 8.01 -3.77
CA ASN A 310 27.48 8.05 -5.22
C ASN A 310 27.51 6.66 -5.87
N GLU A 311 28.24 5.73 -5.30
CA GLU A 311 28.22 4.33 -5.74
C GLU A 311 26.88 3.69 -5.47
N LEU A 312 26.27 3.94 -4.31
CA LEU A 312 24.93 3.46 -3.98
C LEU A 312 23.90 3.98 -5.00
N ILE A 313 23.92 5.28 -5.33
CA ILE A 313 23.05 5.87 -6.35
C ILE A 313 23.24 5.19 -7.71
N ARG A 314 24.47 4.85 -8.10
CA ARG A 314 24.76 4.16 -9.36
C ARG A 314 24.28 2.72 -9.36
N THR A 315 24.44 2.01 -8.28
CA THR A 315 23.89 0.65 -8.13
C THR A 315 22.37 0.67 -8.20
N LEU A 316 21.74 1.61 -7.50
CA LEU A 316 20.29 1.85 -7.51
C LEU A 316 19.83 2.70 -8.69
N SER A 317 20.38 2.49 -9.86
CA SER A 317 19.96 3.13 -11.11
C SER A 317 19.49 2.11 -12.14
N VAL A 318 18.62 2.52 -13.04
CA VAL A 318 18.32 1.70 -14.21
C VAL A 318 19.52 1.74 -15.16
N GLN A 319 20.13 0.58 -15.37
CA GLN A 319 21.31 0.44 -16.21
C GLN A 319 20.91 -0.12 -17.57
N VAL A 320 21.16 0.64 -18.61
CA VAL A 320 20.95 0.22 -19.99
C VAL A 320 22.28 -0.19 -20.59
N THR A 321 22.64 -1.47 -20.36
CA THR A 321 23.83 -2.09 -20.96
C THR A 321 23.36 -3.14 -21.97
N ARG A 322 24.01 -3.28 -23.11
CA ARG A 322 23.65 -4.31 -24.07
C ARG A 322 24.60 -5.48 -24.03
N THR A 323 24.06 -6.66 -23.74
CA THR A 323 24.55 -7.94 -24.23
C THR A 323 23.86 -8.26 -25.55
N LEU A 324 24.63 -8.66 -26.55
CA LEU A 324 24.11 -9.10 -27.85
C LEU A 324 23.24 -10.36 -27.64
N VAL A 325 21.95 -10.24 -27.66
CA VAL A 325 21.07 -11.36 -27.94
C VAL A 325 20.60 -11.23 -29.39
N LYS A 326 21.02 -12.17 -30.23
CA LYS A 326 20.36 -12.44 -31.51
C LYS A 326 18.93 -12.85 -31.18
N LEU A 327 17.99 -11.93 -31.31
CA LEU A 327 16.56 -12.27 -31.25
C LEU A 327 16.01 -12.27 -32.65
N LEU A 328 15.62 -13.48 -33.08
CA LEU A 328 14.64 -13.70 -34.14
C LEU A 328 13.43 -12.79 -33.90
N ALA A 329 13.01 -12.14 -34.96
CA ALA A 329 11.83 -11.29 -34.98
C ALA A 329 10.58 -12.11 -34.61
N ILE A 330 10.00 -11.83 -33.45
CA ILE A 330 8.59 -12.10 -33.18
C ILE A 330 7.95 -10.79 -32.75
N ARG A 331 7.03 -10.32 -33.60
CA ARG A 331 6.08 -9.26 -33.31
C ARG A 331 5.26 -9.64 -32.10
N LEU A 332 5.32 -8.86 -31.02
CA LEU A 332 4.15 -8.66 -30.14
C LEU A 332 4.33 -7.37 -29.33
N SER A 333 3.39 -6.52 -29.57
CA SER A 333 2.82 -5.37 -28.84
C SER A 333 3.38 -4.97 -27.47
N TRP A 334 3.64 -3.65 -27.37
CA TRP A 334 3.46 -2.79 -26.20
C TRP A 334 4.29 -3.11 -24.94
N GLN A 335 5.29 -2.32 -24.67
CA GLN A 335 6.00 -2.10 -23.40
C GLN A 335 7.42 -2.67 -23.23
N THR A 336 8.06 -3.25 -24.21
CA THR A 336 9.52 -3.41 -24.15
C THR A 336 10.15 -2.76 -25.35
N THR A 337 10.61 -1.53 -25.19
CA THR A 337 11.51 -0.95 -26.18
C THR A 337 12.78 -1.80 -26.17
N PRO A 338 13.14 -2.49 -27.28
CA PRO A 338 14.36 -3.29 -27.27
C PRO A 338 15.52 -2.34 -27.00
N ALA A 339 16.30 -2.63 -25.99
CA ALA A 339 17.51 -1.88 -25.64
C ALA A 339 18.42 -1.82 -26.86
N LYS A 340 18.39 -0.71 -27.60
CA LYS A 340 19.33 -0.44 -28.68
C LYS A 340 20.70 -0.26 -28.04
N SER A 341 21.73 -0.99 -28.52
CA SER A 341 23.11 -0.80 -28.05
C SER A 341 23.47 0.65 -28.18
N LEU A 342 23.85 1.27 -27.09
CA LEU A 342 24.43 2.58 -27.08
C LEU A 342 25.89 2.43 -27.53
N VAL A 343 26.08 2.51 -28.81
CA VAL A 343 27.41 2.53 -29.41
C VAL A 343 27.70 3.96 -29.81
N ILE A 344 28.87 4.44 -29.39
CA ILE A 344 29.33 5.78 -29.78
C ILE A 344 29.62 5.79 -31.29
N SER A 345 28.96 6.66 -32.01
CA SER A 345 29.14 6.86 -33.43
C SER A 345 30.54 7.43 -33.77
N LYS A 346 30.89 7.45 -35.05
CA LYS A 346 32.13 8.12 -35.52
C LYS A 346 32.18 9.59 -35.10
N ASN A 347 31.02 10.24 -34.91
CA ASN A 347 30.89 11.63 -34.49
C ASN A 347 30.83 11.79 -32.96
N LEU A 348 31.22 10.78 -32.19
CA LEU A 348 31.20 10.77 -30.73
C LEU A 348 29.81 11.06 -30.15
N SER A 349 28.76 10.53 -30.77
CA SER A 349 27.39 10.67 -30.31
C SER A 349 26.75 9.30 -30.14
N CYS A 350 25.81 9.18 -29.21
CA CYS A 350 24.94 8.03 -29.07
C CYS A 350 23.48 8.49 -28.89
N GLN A 351 22.53 7.63 -29.23
CA GLN A 351 21.12 7.96 -29.13
C GLN A 351 20.50 7.21 -27.94
N TYR A 352 19.84 7.94 -27.04
CA TYR A 352 19.08 7.43 -25.93
C TYR A 352 17.73 8.15 -25.84
N GLU A 353 16.60 7.44 -25.69
CA GLU A 353 15.24 8.00 -25.56
C GLU A 353 14.89 9.12 -26.56
N ASN A 354 15.17 8.90 -27.82
CA ASN A 354 15.03 9.91 -28.92
C ASN A 354 15.90 11.16 -28.79
N GLN A 355 16.75 11.28 -27.79
CA GLN A 355 17.71 12.34 -27.63
C GLN A 355 19.07 11.91 -28.19
N LEU A 356 19.80 12.84 -28.76
CA LEU A 356 21.19 12.65 -29.19
C LEU A 356 22.11 13.13 -28.07
N LEU A 357 22.91 12.22 -27.52
CA LEU A 357 23.92 12.53 -26.52
C LEU A 357 25.24 12.74 -27.23
N GLN A 358 25.73 13.99 -27.31
CA GLN A 358 27.03 14.34 -27.87
C GLN A 358 28.10 14.30 -26.78
N ILE A 359 29.08 13.43 -26.92
CA ILE A 359 30.14 13.27 -25.95
C ILE A 359 31.18 14.37 -26.09
N ALA A 360 31.46 15.04 -24.98
CA ALA A 360 32.53 16.02 -24.89
C ALA A 360 33.85 15.30 -24.54
N THR A 361 34.91 15.55 -25.32
CA THR A 361 36.26 15.01 -25.08
C THR A 361 37.29 16.13 -25.13
N THR A 362 38.31 16.02 -24.32
CA THR A 362 39.45 16.94 -24.32
C THR A 362 40.52 16.57 -25.37
N GLY A 363 40.31 15.49 -26.12
CA GLY A 363 41.23 14.97 -27.14
C GLY A 363 40.50 14.49 -28.39
N THR A 364 41.21 13.75 -29.25
CA THR A 364 40.65 13.24 -30.52
C THR A 364 39.44 12.30 -30.37
N GLY A 365 39.21 11.75 -29.17
CA GLY A 365 38.10 10.83 -28.90
C GLY A 365 38.14 9.52 -29.69
N LEU A 366 39.23 9.23 -30.43
CA LEU A 366 39.32 8.07 -31.32
C LEU A 366 39.06 6.74 -30.59
N GLY A 367 39.54 6.59 -29.37
CA GLY A 367 39.30 5.40 -28.54
C GLY A 367 37.88 5.19 -28.12
N LEU A 368 37.02 6.20 -28.22
CA LEU A 368 35.60 6.12 -27.88
C LEU A 368 34.72 5.75 -29.08
N ARG A 369 35.24 5.83 -30.30
CA ARG A 369 34.48 5.47 -31.51
C ARG A 369 34.17 3.98 -31.52
N GLY A 370 32.89 3.64 -31.65
CA GLY A 370 32.44 2.23 -31.58
C GLY A 370 32.45 1.64 -30.17
N ALA A 371 32.82 2.38 -29.14
CA ALA A 371 32.80 1.90 -27.77
C ALA A 371 31.37 1.71 -27.28
N LYS A 372 31.16 0.67 -26.49
CA LYS A 372 29.88 0.40 -25.77
C LYS A 372 29.88 1.24 -24.51
N VAL A 373 28.81 1.98 -24.29
CA VAL A 373 28.59 2.81 -23.10
C VAL A 373 27.34 2.38 -22.38
N THR A 374 27.34 2.58 -21.09
CA THR A 374 26.18 2.34 -20.24
C THR A 374 25.60 3.67 -19.80
N VAL A 375 24.29 3.84 -19.98
CA VAL A 375 23.53 4.95 -19.39
C VAL A 375 22.96 4.47 -18.06
N HIS A 376 23.24 5.23 -17.02
CA HIS A 376 22.63 5.08 -15.70
C HIS A 376 21.56 6.16 -15.56
N GLU A 377 20.33 5.74 -15.45
CA GLU A 377 19.21 6.63 -15.13
C GLU A 377 18.93 6.52 -13.63
N HIS A 378 19.20 7.61 -12.92
CA HIS A 378 19.02 7.69 -11.48
C HIS A 378 17.56 8.03 -11.12
N PHE A 379 17.16 7.66 -9.94
CA PHE A 379 15.81 7.94 -9.43
C PHE A 379 15.52 9.43 -9.20
N ASP A 380 16.53 10.30 -9.22
CA ASP A 380 16.40 11.77 -9.20
C ASP A 380 16.24 12.38 -10.60
N GLY A 381 16.14 11.54 -11.63
CA GLY A 381 16.02 11.94 -13.03
C GLY A 381 17.33 12.32 -13.72
N LYS A 382 18.45 12.30 -13.00
CA LYS A 382 19.76 12.53 -13.62
C LYS A 382 20.20 11.31 -14.42
N LYS A 383 20.88 11.58 -15.53
CA LYS A 383 21.45 10.55 -16.39
C LYS A 383 22.96 10.66 -16.39
N GLU A 384 23.64 9.55 -16.16
CA GLU A 384 25.10 9.46 -16.27
C GLU A 384 25.48 8.52 -17.41
N LEU A 385 26.46 8.92 -18.20
CA LEU A 385 27.04 8.10 -19.24
C LEU A 385 28.38 7.56 -18.78
N LEU A 386 28.54 6.24 -18.76
CA LEU A 386 29.75 5.57 -18.28
C LEU A 386 30.39 4.73 -19.39
N TRP A 387 31.71 4.82 -19.50
CA TRP A 387 32.54 3.95 -20.30
C TRP A 387 33.65 3.34 -19.44
N GLN A 388 33.67 2.02 -19.34
CA GLN A 388 34.63 1.30 -18.46
C GLN A 388 34.72 1.90 -17.06
N LYS A 389 33.56 2.14 -16.43
CA LYS A 389 33.40 2.78 -15.10
C LYS A 389 33.83 4.28 -15.04
N ARG A 390 34.28 4.89 -16.16
CA ARG A 390 34.61 6.32 -16.20
C ARG A 390 33.39 7.12 -16.66
N LYS A 391 33.09 8.20 -15.96
CA LYS A 391 32.01 9.12 -16.31
C LYS A 391 32.45 9.93 -17.55
N LEU A 392 31.58 9.95 -18.56
CA LEU A 392 31.73 10.77 -19.75
C LEU A 392 30.91 12.04 -19.64
N SER A 393 31.51 13.17 -19.97
CA SER A 393 30.77 14.42 -20.12
C SER A 393 30.07 14.43 -21.48
N TYR A 394 28.80 14.86 -21.49
CA TYR A 394 28.00 14.93 -22.71
C TYR A 394 27.04 16.12 -22.67
N SER A 395 26.60 16.55 -23.84
CA SER A 395 25.51 17.50 -24.02
C SER A 395 24.32 16.80 -24.69
N MET A 396 23.11 17.15 -24.29
CA MET A 396 21.89 16.66 -24.92
C MET A 396 21.56 17.56 -26.11
N MET A 397 21.27 16.98 -27.25
CA MET A 397 20.79 17.66 -28.42
C MET A 397 19.46 17.07 -28.85
N ASP A 398 18.50 17.91 -29.12
CA ASP A 398 17.27 17.46 -29.74
C ASP A 398 17.55 16.96 -31.16
N LYS A 399 16.95 15.86 -31.52
CA LYS A 399 17.09 15.29 -32.83
C LYS A 399 16.47 16.26 -33.83
N PRO A 400 17.24 16.80 -34.81
CA PRO A 400 16.65 17.67 -35.81
C PRO A 400 15.52 16.89 -36.51
N LEU A 401 14.35 17.52 -36.58
CA LEU A 401 13.21 16.97 -37.32
C LEU A 401 13.73 16.59 -38.71
N ARG A 402 13.58 15.32 -39.08
CA ARG A 402 13.90 14.90 -40.44
C ARG A 402 13.02 15.73 -41.37
N GLN A 403 13.64 16.68 -42.07
CA GLN A 403 12.97 17.38 -43.15
C GLN A 403 12.54 16.32 -44.16
N SER A 404 11.25 16.13 -44.28
CA SER A 404 10.74 15.34 -45.40
C SER A 404 11.21 16.01 -46.69
N PRO A 405 11.82 15.28 -47.63
CA PRO A 405 12.22 15.88 -48.89
C PRO A 405 10.98 16.55 -49.52
N VAL A 406 11.11 17.83 -49.83
CA VAL A 406 10.06 18.58 -50.51
C VAL A 406 9.89 17.94 -51.89
N ALA A 407 8.75 17.35 -52.11
CA ALA A 407 8.36 16.79 -53.38
C ALA A 407 7.25 17.65 -53.99
N ASP A 408 7.26 17.81 -55.31
CA ASP A 408 6.17 18.51 -56.00
C ASP A 408 4.81 17.74 -55.83
N SER A 409 3.71 18.44 -55.96
CA SER A 409 2.38 17.89 -55.77
C SER A 409 2.10 16.65 -56.62
N LYS A 410 2.67 16.58 -57.82
CA LYS A 410 2.54 15.46 -58.75
C LYS A 410 3.21 14.18 -58.21
N THR A 411 4.41 14.33 -57.63
CA THR A 411 5.18 13.22 -57.01
C THR A 411 4.49 12.74 -55.74
N VAL A 412 3.95 13.64 -54.93
CA VAL A 412 3.16 13.30 -53.73
C VAL A 412 1.93 12.52 -54.11
N ASN A 413 1.11 13.04 -55.07
CA ASN A 413 -0.12 12.36 -55.51
C ASN A 413 0.18 10.98 -56.10
N THR A 414 1.22 10.84 -56.91
CA THR A 414 1.62 9.53 -57.47
C THR A 414 2.01 8.52 -56.38
N ARG A 415 2.65 8.97 -55.29
CA ARG A 415 2.98 8.10 -54.16
C ARG A 415 1.76 7.75 -53.33
N VAL A 416 0.83 8.69 -53.13
CA VAL A 416 -0.45 8.48 -52.47
C VAL A 416 -1.29 7.46 -53.23
N ASP A 417 -1.41 7.67 -54.56
CA ASP A 417 -2.17 6.76 -55.44
C ASP A 417 -1.59 5.32 -55.42
N LYS A 418 -0.26 5.18 -55.45
CA LYS A 418 0.40 3.89 -55.31
C LYS A 418 0.16 3.24 -53.93
N ALA A 419 0.14 4.05 -52.87
CA ALA A 419 -0.14 3.57 -51.50
C ALA A 419 -1.59 3.14 -51.37
N LEU A 420 -2.54 3.91 -51.93
CA LEU A 420 -3.96 3.58 -51.97
C LEU A 420 -4.24 2.33 -52.82
N ALA A 421 -3.58 2.21 -53.99
CA ALA A 421 -3.66 1.01 -54.81
C ALA A 421 -3.19 -0.26 -54.06
N ARG A 422 -2.09 -0.17 -53.29
CA ARG A 422 -1.60 -1.25 -52.43
C ARG A 422 -2.55 -1.55 -51.28
N ARG A 423 -3.28 -0.58 -50.74
CA ARG A 423 -4.25 -0.74 -49.69
C ARG A 423 -5.56 -1.33 -50.23
N ASN A 424 -5.95 -1.02 -51.46
CA ASN A 424 -7.12 -1.54 -52.15
C ASN A 424 -6.91 -2.92 -52.76
N THR A 425 -5.71 -3.48 -52.83
CA THR A 425 -5.48 -4.90 -53.04
C THR A 425 -5.79 -5.68 -51.74
N GLY A 426 -6.96 -5.43 -51.20
CA GLY A 426 -7.48 -6.22 -50.08
C GLY A 426 -7.42 -7.67 -50.49
N HIS A 427 -6.85 -8.50 -49.67
CA HIS A 427 -6.84 -9.95 -49.80
C HIS A 427 -8.28 -10.40 -50.03
N LYS A 428 -8.64 -10.67 -51.30
CA LYS A 428 -9.93 -11.31 -51.63
C LYS A 428 -9.79 -12.76 -51.19
N PRO A 429 -10.58 -13.21 -50.23
CA PRO A 429 -10.53 -14.62 -49.85
C PRO A 429 -10.73 -15.50 -51.05
N ALA A 430 -10.06 -16.66 -51.11
CA ALA A 430 -10.22 -17.65 -52.14
C ALA A 430 -11.70 -17.99 -52.33
N PRO A 431 -12.11 -18.46 -53.53
CA PRO A 431 -13.53 -18.74 -53.83
C PRO A 431 -14.19 -19.71 -52.84
N ASP A 432 -13.41 -20.58 -52.24
CA ASP A 432 -13.81 -21.60 -51.25
C ASP A 432 -13.72 -21.18 -49.80
N HIS A 433 -13.32 -19.90 -49.54
CA HIS A 433 -13.18 -19.43 -48.18
C HIS A 433 -14.52 -19.39 -47.42
N PRO A 434 -14.58 -19.91 -46.16
CA PRO A 434 -15.83 -20.04 -45.39
C PRO A 434 -16.64 -18.73 -45.25
N TRP A 435 -16.01 -17.58 -45.25
CA TRP A 435 -16.67 -16.28 -45.16
C TRP A 435 -17.52 -15.91 -46.42
N ARG A 436 -17.25 -16.50 -47.57
CA ARG A 436 -18.07 -16.31 -48.78
C ARG A 436 -19.36 -17.08 -48.77
N ASN A 437 -19.41 -18.14 -47.98
CA ASN A 437 -20.56 -19.01 -47.86
C ASN A 437 -21.39 -18.81 -46.61
N MET A 438 -21.05 -17.79 -45.79
CA MET A 438 -21.92 -17.40 -44.70
C MET A 438 -23.16 -16.67 -45.24
N PRO A 439 -24.37 -17.12 -44.92
CA PRO A 439 -25.58 -16.38 -45.27
C PRO A 439 -25.54 -15.05 -44.55
N VAL A 440 -25.63 -13.96 -45.30
CA VAL A 440 -25.77 -12.59 -44.75
C VAL A 440 -27.08 -12.56 -43.98
N GLY A 441 -27.01 -12.68 -42.68
CA GLY A 441 -28.16 -12.58 -41.82
C GLY A 441 -28.78 -11.19 -42.01
N LYS A 442 -30.08 -11.19 -42.40
CA LYS A 442 -30.88 -9.97 -42.40
C LYS A 442 -30.79 -9.34 -41.00
N SER A 443 -30.32 -8.11 -40.93
CA SER A 443 -30.33 -7.35 -39.71
C SER A 443 -31.78 -7.21 -39.22
N ALA A 444 -32.07 -7.78 -38.07
CA ALA A 444 -33.31 -7.51 -37.33
C ALA A 444 -33.23 -6.10 -36.73
N HIS A 445 -33.51 -5.11 -37.55
CA HIS A 445 -33.87 -3.77 -37.13
C HIS A 445 -35.15 -3.37 -37.87
N ASP A 446 -36.26 -3.87 -37.33
CA ASP A 446 -37.56 -3.20 -37.46
C ASP A 446 -38.45 -3.62 -36.27
N GLY A 447 -38.88 -2.60 -35.53
CA GLY A 447 -40.07 -2.66 -34.70
C GLY A 447 -39.90 -2.95 -33.24
N GLN A 448 -39.74 -1.91 -32.42
CA GLN A 448 -40.78 -1.57 -31.45
C GLN A 448 -40.39 -0.29 -30.64
N ARG A 449 -40.88 0.84 -31.12
CA ARG A 449 -41.25 1.96 -30.22
C ARG A 449 -42.42 1.46 -29.38
N ALA A 450 -42.26 1.38 -28.09
CA ALA A 450 -43.35 1.38 -27.13
C ALA A 450 -43.03 2.43 -26.06
N THR A 451 -43.86 3.44 -26.05
CA THR A 451 -44.15 4.39 -25.01
C THR A 451 -44.35 3.75 -23.65
N LEU A 452 -43.63 4.20 -22.64
CA LEU A 452 -44.11 4.80 -21.38
C LEU A 452 -42.89 5.26 -20.57
#